data_b59525478b13d06c484d5c41e4533083
#
_entry.id   b59525478b13d06c484d5c41e4533083
#
_cell.length_a   1.000
_cell.length_b   1.000
_cell.length_c   1.000
_cell.angle_alpha   90.00
_cell.angle_beta   90.00
_cell.angle_gamma   90.00
#
_symmetry.space_group_name_H-M   'P 1'
#
loop_
_entity.id
_entity.type
_entity.pdbx_description
1 polymer ?
#
loop_
_entity_poly.entity_id
_entity_poly.type
_entity_poly.pdbx_seq_one_letter_code
_entity_poly.pdbx_strand_id
1 'polypeptide(L)'
;MKFLVASKNPVKINAVVHAIKDFFPNSIVKGLEVDSGVSAQPMSDEETRQGALNRAQAIRFLALKQKLINSNEDVLCIGLEGGVFKPSFAKNDQELWSTVWAVAIDKNNQSYFSNGARFPLPEFLAKLLLSGEEMGPVLGKHLNDPDLRKKAGMIGFLTNNFTNRTDEYENIAKVAIGLWYKVYKENINPDCDLTK
;
A
#
# COMPACT_ATOMS: atom_id res chain seq x y z
N MET A 1 -19.14 8.45 3.94
CA MET A 1 -17.70 8.58 3.56
C MET A 1 -17.38 7.67 2.41
N LYS A 2 -16.54 8.09 1.48
CA LYS A 2 -16.11 7.31 0.32
C LYS A 2 -14.59 7.09 0.38
N PHE A 3 -14.13 5.87 0.12
CA PHE A 3 -12.72 5.50 0.06
C PHE A 3 -12.40 4.96 -1.34
N LEU A 4 -11.44 5.55 -2.02
CA LEU A 4 -11.00 5.12 -3.34
C LEU A 4 -9.64 4.44 -3.22
N VAL A 5 -9.57 3.17 -3.60
CA VAL A 5 -8.33 2.37 -3.56
C VAL A 5 -7.74 2.32 -4.96
N ALA A 6 -6.50 2.75 -5.09
CA ALA A 6 -5.76 2.84 -6.35
C ALA A 6 -5.27 1.46 -6.84
N SER A 7 -6.19 0.50 -6.91
CA SER A 7 -5.97 -0.87 -7.39
C SER A 7 -7.28 -1.59 -7.62
N LYS A 8 -7.28 -2.58 -8.51
CA LYS A 8 -8.33 -3.60 -8.64
C LYS A 8 -7.97 -4.91 -7.93
N ASN A 9 -6.78 -5.01 -7.32
CA ASN A 9 -6.39 -6.20 -6.59
C ASN A 9 -7.28 -6.38 -5.34
N PRO A 10 -8.01 -7.52 -5.22
CA PRO A 10 -8.92 -7.76 -4.11
C PRO A 10 -8.22 -7.72 -2.73
N VAL A 11 -6.96 -8.14 -2.64
CA VAL A 11 -6.15 -8.05 -1.40
C VAL A 11 -6.04 -6.61 -0.92
N LYS A 12 -5.72 -5.67 -1.82
CA LYS A 12 -5.58 -4.26 -1.48
C LYS A 12 -6.94 -3.62 -1.13
N ILE A 13 -8.01 -4.00 -1.85
CA ILE A 13 -9.37 -3.49 -1.57
C ILE A 13 -9.86 -4.02 -0.23
N ASN A 14 -9.76 -5.32 0.02
CA ASN A 14 -10.20 -5.95 1.28
C ASN A 14 -9.42 -5.42 2.47
N ALA A 15 -8.12 -5.18 2.32
CA ALA A 15 -7.29 -4.56 3.36
C ALA A 15 -7.86 -3.20 3.81
N VAL A 16 -8.28 -2.35 2.87
CA VAL A 16 -8.91 -1.06 3.20
C VAL A 16 -10.30 -1.26 3.80
N VAL A 17 -11.10 -2.19 3.27
CA VAL A 17 -12.42 -2.52 3.85
C VAL A 17 -12.29 -2.94 5.30
N HIS A 18 -11.34 -3.83 5.61
CA HIS A 18 -11.09 -4.30 6.98
C HIS A 18 -10.55 -3.18 7.87
N ALA A 19 -9.66 -2.32 7.31
CA ALA A 19 -9.07 -1.21 8.06
C ALA A 19 -10.11 -0.21 8.59
N ILE A 20 -11.23 -0.02 7.89
CA ILE A 20 -12.19 1.04 8.18
C ILE A 20 -13.51 0.56 8.79
N LYS A 21 -13.79 -0.74 8.79
CA LYS A 21 -15.11 -1.31 9.12
C LYS A 21 -15.69 -0.84 10.46
N ASP A 22 -14.83 -0.70 11.48
CA ASP A 22 -15.28 -0.35 12.84
C ASP A 22 -15.53 1.16 13.01
N PHE A 23 -14.88 2.00 12.20
CA PHE A 23 -14.99 3.46 12.27
C PHE A 23 -15.95 4.04 11.22
N PHE A 24 -16.07 3.36 10.08
CA PHE A 24 -16.89 3.81 8.94
C PHE A 24 -17.76 2.68 8.39
N PRO A 25 -18.68 2.09 9.19
CA PRO A 25 -19.46 0.89 8.80
C PRO A 25 -20.33 1.10 7.55
N ASN A 26 -20.78 2.34 7.29
CA ASN A 26 -21.63 2.68 6.15
C ASN A 26 -20.87 3.36 5.00
N SER A 27 -19.55 3.14 4.92
CA SER A 27 -18.72 3.73 3.87
C SER A 27 -18.75 2.91 2.58
N ILE A 28 -18.43 3.58 1.48
CA ILE A 28 -18.26 2.97 0.16
C ILE A 28 -16.76 2.85 -0.12
N VAL A 29 -16.27 1.63 -0.35
CA VAL A 29 -14.91 1.37 -0.82
C VAL A 29 -14.96 0.98 -2.29
N LYS A 30 -14.24 1.70 -3.14
CA LYS A 30 -14.18 1.42 -4.58
C LYS A 30 -12.74 1.36 -5.07
N GLY A 31 -12.37 0.25 -5.70
CA GLY A 31 -11.08 0.08 -6.36
C GLY A 31 -11.11 0.55 -7.82
N LEU A 32 -10.11 1.32 -8.23
CA LEU A 32 -9.86 1.70 -9.62
C LEU A 32 -8.39 1.42 -9.96
N GLU A 33 -8.14 0.90 -11.16
CA GLU A 33 -6.78 0.67 -11.61
C GLU A 33 -6.13 1.98 -12.05
N VAL A 34 -4.93 2.23 -11.55
CA VAL A 34 -4.06 3.35 -11.94
C VAL A 34 -2.61 2.88 -11.97
N ASP A 35 -1.80 3.55 -12.76
CA ASP A 35 -0.35 3.33 -12.78
C ASP A 35 0.31 3.88 -11.51
N SER A 36 1.38 3.23 -11.07
CA SER A 36 2.22 3.70 -9.97
C SER A 36 3.27 4.71 -10.43
N GLY A 37 3.59 4.75 -11.72
CA GLY A 37 4.65 5.59 -12.27
C GLY A 37 6.06 5.23 -11.77
N VAL A 38 6.23 4.03 -11.19
CA VAL A 38 7.51 3.45 -10.77
C VAL A 38 7.70 2.09 -11.45
N SER A 39 8.83 1.42 -11.22
CA SER A 39 9.06 0.10 -11.78
C SER A 39 8.02 -0.92 -11.33
N ALA A 40 7.79 -1.97 -12.14
CA ALA A 40 6.87 -3.05 -11.79
C ALA A 40 7.30 -3.79 -10.51
N GLN A 41 8.61 -3.79 -10.22
CA GLN A 41 9.22 -4.25 -8.98
C GLN A 41 10.07 -3.12 -8.39
N PRO A 42 9.52 -2.30 -7.46
CA PRO A 42 10.30 -1.28 -6.76
C PRO A 42 11.46 -1.91 -5.97
N MET A 43 12.66 -1.38 -6.14
CA MET A 43 13.90 -1.92 -5.59
C MET A 43 14.50 -1.04 -4.48
N SER A 44 13.80 0.01 -4.08
CA SER A 44 14.15 0.83 -2.92
C SER A 44 12.92 1.19 -2.09
N ASP A 45 13.16 1.60 -0.85
CA ASP A 45 12.11 2.06 0.05
C ASP A 45 11.49 3.37 -0.47
N GLU A 46 12.32 4.27 -0.99
CA GLU A 46 11.91 5.54 -1.59
C GLU A 46 11.04 5.31 -2.83
N GLU A 47 11.43 4.41 -3.72
CA GLU A 47 10.66 4.08 -4.92
C GLU A 47 9.31 3.47 -4.55
N THR A 48 9.28 2.56 -3.56
CA THR A 48 8.03 1.96 -3.08
C THR A 48 7.10 3.01 -2.48
N ARG A 49 7.65 3.91 -1.65
CA ARG A 49 6.91 5.05 -1.09
C ARG A 49 6.36 5.97 -2.18
N GLN A 50 7.20 6.30 -3.17
CA GLN A 50 6.79 7.14 -4.30
C GLN A 50 5.68 6.48 -5.13
N GLY A 51 5.77 5.17 -5.37
CA GLY A 51 4.71 4.42 -6.06
C GLY A 51 3.37 4.48 -5.33
N ALA A 52 3.37 4.35 -3.99
CA ALA A 52 2.16 4.50 -3.19
C ALA A 52 1.57 5.92 -3.29
N LEU A 53 2.41 6.95 -3.23
CA LEU A 53 2.00 8.34 -3.39
C LEU A 53 1.41 8.60 -4.78
N ASN A 54 2.10 8.21 -5.82
CA ASN A 54 1.66 8.36 -7.22
C ASN A 54 0.28 7.72 -7.44
N ARG A 55 0.07 6.50 -6.90
CA ARG A 55 -1.22 5.82 -6.97
C ARG A 55 -2.33 6.62 -6.30
N ALA A 56 -2.09 7.14 -5.09
CA ALA A 56 -3.09 7.94 -4.36
C ALA A 56 -3.44 9.24 -5.11
N GLN A 57 -2.46 9.91 -5.71
CA GLN A 57 -2.65 11.09 -6.55
C GLN A 57 -3.39 10.75 -7.85
N ALA A 58 -2.96 9.69 -8.54
CA ALA A 58 -3.54 9.28 -9.81
C ALA A 58 -5.02 8.89 -9.68
N ILE A 59 -5.40 8.15 -8.63
CA ILE A 59 -6.80 7.78 -8.44
C ILE A 59 -7.67 9.00 -8.11
N ARG A 60 -7.15 9.96 -7.34
CA ARG A 60 -7.85 11.23 -7.07
C ARG A 60 -8.08 12.00 -8.37
N PHE A 61 -7.03 12.19 -9.17
CA PHE A 61 -7.13 12.86 -10.46
C PHE A 61 -8.12 12.15 -11.39
N LEU A 62 -8.03 10.83 -11.52
CA LEU A 62 -8.92 10.03 -12.35
C LEU A 62 -10.39 10.16 -11.91
N ALA A 63 -10.65 10.09 -10.60
CA ALA A 63 -11.98 10.18 -10.04
C ALA A 63 -12.62 11.57 -10.26
N LEU A 64 -11.84 12.65 -10.14
CA LEU A 64 -12.29 14.01 -10.48
C LEU A 64 -12.57 14.13 -11.99
N LYS A 65 -11.66 13.67 -12.84
CA LYS A 65 -11.81 13.70 -14.29
C LYS A 65 -13.04 12.94 -14.77
N GLN A 66 -13.32 11.78 -14.16
CA GLN A 66 -14.50 10.96 -14.48
C GLN A 66 -15.79 11.41 -13.76
N LYS A 67 -15.73 12.48 -12.98
CA LYS A 67 -16.87 13.01 -12.17
C LYS A 67 -17.43 11.97 -11.20
N LEU A 68 -16.60 11.04 -10.71
CA LEU A 68 -16.96 10.07 -9.68
C LEU A 68 -16.99 10.71 -8.28
N ILE A 69 -16.28 11.81 -8.14
CA ILE A 69 -16.23 12.65 -6.95
C ILE A 69 -16.24 14.14 -7.34
N ASN A 70 -16.59 15.00 -6.40
CA ASN A 70 -16.44 16.44 -6.49
C ASN A 70 -15.21 16.89 -5.69
N SER A 71 -14.65 18.08 -6.01
CA SER A 71 -13.48 18.63 -5.31
C SER A 71 -13.67 18.80 -3.80
N ASN A 72 -14.90 19.12 -3.37
CA ASN A 72 -15.27 19.35 -1.97
C ASN A 72 -15.86 18.12 -1.27
N GLU A 73 -15.97 16.99 -1.97
CA GLU A 73 -16.53 15.76 -1.40
C GLU A 73 -15.55 15.14 -0.39
N ASP A 74 -16.07 14.68 0.76
CA ASP A 74 -15.28 13.97 1.76
C ASP A 74 -14.92 12.57 1.25
N VAL A 75 -13.80 12.50 0.56
CA VAL A 75 -13.24 11.28 -0.04
C VAL A 75 -11.79 11.12 0.40
N LEU A 76 -11.41 9.90 0.72
CA LEU A 76 -10.03 9.53 0.96
C LEU A 76 -9.53 8.63 -0.18
N CYS A 77 -8.45 9.05 -0.82
CA CYS A 77 -7.80 8.34 -1.93
C CYS A 77 -6.59 7.59 -1.40
N ILE A 78 -6.54 6.25 -1.59
CA ILE A 78 -5.56 5.38 -0.96
C ILE A 78 -4.71 4.70 -2.01
N GLY A 79 -3.40 4.93 -1.96
CA GLY A 79 -2.38 4.23 -2.69
C GLY A 79 -1.66 3.23 -1.80
N LEU A 80 -1.50 2.01 -2.28
CA LEU A 80 -0.80 0.92 -1.60
C LEU A 80 0.25 0.36 -2.56
N GLU A 81 1.50 0.31 -2.12
CA GLU A 81 2.58 -0.25 -2.94
C GLU A 81 3.45 -1.19 -2.12
N GLY A 82 4.05 -2.18 -2.81
CA GLY A 82 4.98 -3.13 -2.23
C GLY A 82 6.25 -3.20 -3.07
N GLY A 83 7.37 -3.30 -2.41
CA GLY A 83 8.68 -3.40 -3.03
C GLY A 83 9.68 -4.12 -2.14
N VAL A 84 10.92 -3.98 -2.50
CA VAL A 84 12.06 -4.48 -1.72
C VAL A 84 13.10 -3.38 -1.58
N PHE A 85 13.98 -3.53 -0.60
CA PHE A 85 15.07 -2.59 -0.40
C PHE A 85 16.27 -3.30 0.22
N LYS A 86 17.46 -2.72 0.05
CA LYS A 86 18.65 -3.14 0.76
C LYS A 86 18.77 -2.31 2.04
N PRO A 87 18.68 -2.91 3.24
CA PRO A 87 18.83 -2.16 4.47
C PRO A 87 20.30 -1.74 4.69
N SER A 88 20.52 -0.64 5.42
CA SER A 88 21.88 -0.15 5.72
C SER A 88 22.73 -1.12 6.54
N PHE A 89 22.10 -2.05 7.24
CA PHE A 89 22.73 -3.10 8.02
C PHE A 89 22.84 -4.44 7.26
N ALA A 90 22.60 -4.47 5.94
CA ALA A 90 22.72 -5.68 5.13
C ALA A 90 24.09 -6.31 5.24
N LYS A 91 24.15 -7.63 5.38
CA LYS A 91 25.39 -8.39 5.54
C LYS A 91 26.20 -8.53 4.25
N ASN A 92 25.51 -8.40 3.10
CA ASN A 92 26.10 -8.48 1.78
C ASN A 92 25.24 -7.76 0.73
N ASP A 93 25.74 -7.67 -0.51
CA ASP A 93 25.08 -6.96 -1.59
C ASP A 93 23.83 -7.66 -2.15
N GLN A 94 23.62 -8.91 -1.80
CA GLN A 94 22.48 -9.72 -2.25
C GLN A 94 21.33 -9.75 -1.22
N GLU A 95 21.52 -9.18 -0.03
CA GLU A 95 20.50 -9.17 1.00
C GLU A 95 19.43 -8.10 0.68
N LEU A 96 18.21 -8.56 0.42
CA LEU A 96 17.04 -7.72 0.21
C LEU A 96 15.98 -7.98 1.29
N TRP A 97 15.27 -6.92 1.64
CA TRP A 97 14.16 -6.95 2.57
C TRP A 97 12.88 -6.48 1.89
N SER A 98 11.74 -7.05 2.29
CA SER A 98 10.42 -6.57 1.86
C SER A 98 10.10 -5.23 2.52
N THR A 99 9.35 -4.39 1.80
CA THR A 99 8.74 -3.17 2.32
C THR A 99 7.38 -2.95 1.66
N VAL A 100 6.45 -2.37 2.41
CA VAL A 100 5.13 -1.95 1.90
C VAL A 100 4.81 -0.55 2.41
N TRP A 101 4.16 0.26 1.56
CA TRP A 101 3.75 1.61 1.88
C TRP A 101 2.28 1.86 1.61
N ALA A 102 1.65 2.64 2.47
CA ALA A 102 0.33 3.21 2.27
C ALA A 102 0.40 4.73 2.28
N VAL A 103 -0.35 5.35 1.39
CA VAL A 103 -0.56 6.80 1.35
C VAL A 103 -2.05 7.05 1.24
N ALA A 104 -2.60 7.85 2.15
CA ALA A 104 -3.95 8.37 2.06
C ALA A 104 -3.90 9.85 1.72
N ILE A 105 -4.70 10.29 0.73
CA ILE A 105 -4.82 11.70 0.33
C ILE A 105 -6.27 12.15 0.49
N ASP A 106 -6.46 13.25 1.20
CA ASP A 106 -7.77 13.86 1.45
C ASP A 106 -8.20 14.86 0.36
N LYS A 107 -9.37 15.49 0.57
CA LYS A 107 -9.89 16.50 -0.34
C LYS A 107 -9.02 17.76 -0.46
N ASN A 108 -8.21 18.07 0.55
CA ASN A 108 -7.31 19.22 0.60
C ASN A 108 -5.93 18.91 0.00
N ASN A 109 -5.75 17.71 -0.60
CA ASN A 109 -4.47 17.16 -1.08
C ASN A 109 -3.42 16.93 0.02
N GLN A 110 -3.83 16.91 1.30
CA GLN A 110 -2.94 16.52 2.38
C GLN A 110 -2.68 15.01 2.33
N SER A 111 -1.43 14.62 2.50
CA SER A 111 -0.97 13.23 2.40
C SER A 111 -0.58 12.66 3.76
N TYR A 112 -1.04 11.44 4.05
CA TYR A 112 -0.79 10.71 5.29
C TYR A 112 -0.10 9.40 4.93
N PHE A 113 1.09 9.18 5.46
CA PHE A 113 1.98 8.07 5.10
C PHE A 113 2.04 7.04 6.20
N SER A 114 2.19 5.78 5.80
CA SER A 114 2.48 4.67 6.69
C SER A 114 3.29 3.61 5.96
N ASN A 115 4.18 2.93 6.67
CA ASN A 115 4.85 1.74 6.19
C ASN A 115 4.60 0.56 7.14
N GLY A 116 4.89 -0.66 6.67
CA GLY A 116 4.56 -1.89 7.36
C GLY A 116 5.75 -2.73 7.79
N ALA A 117 5.45 -4.00 8.01
CA ALA A 117 6.45 -4.98 8.38
C ALA A 117 7.58 -5.05 7.33
N ARG A 118 8.81 -5.17 7.83
CA ARG A 118 10.02 -5.36 7.04
C ARG A 118 10.68 -6.65 7.46
N PHE A 119 10.98 -7.52 6.51
CA PHE A 119 11.57 -8.82 6.77
C PHE A 119 12.51 -9.24 5.65
N PRO A 120 13.55 -10.04 5.95
CA PRO A 120 14.52 -10.47 4.95
C PRO A 120 13.88 -11.43 3.95
N LEU A 121 14.29 -11.32 2.69
CA LEU A 121 13.94 -12.29 1.66
C LEU A 121 14.87 -13.51 1.72
N PRO A 122 14.36 -14.70 1.36
CA PRO A 122 15.24 -15.83 1.06
C PRO A 122 16.24 -15.47 -0.05
N GLU A 123 17.47 -15.94 0.09
CA GLU A 123 18.57 -15.60 -0.82
C GLU A 123 18.25 -15.91 -2.30
N PHE A 124 17.59 -17.05 -2.56
CA PHE A 124 17.20 -17.42 -3.93
C PHE A 124 16.27 -16.37 -4.55
N LEU A 125 15.33 -15.85 -3.77
CA LEU A 125 14.37 -14.85 -4.23
C LEU A 125 15.05 -13.49 -4.45
N ALA A 126 15.90 -13.07 -3.51
CA ALA A 126 16.68 -11.85 -3.66
C ALA A 126 17.55 -11.88 -4.94
N LYS A 127 18.21 -13.00 -5.25
CA LYS A 127 18.98 -13.17 -6.49
C LYS A 127 18.14 -13.00 -7.75
N LEU A 128 16.94 -13.57 -7.78
CA LEU A 128 16.03 -13.44 -8.93
C LEU A 128 15.55 -12.00 -9.12
N LEU A 129 15.22 -11.31 -8.04
CA LEU A 129 14.85 -9.90 -8.12
C LEU A 129 16.01 -9.01 -8.59
N LEU A 130 17.23 -9.26 -8.10
CA LEU A 130 18.43 -8.56 -8.54
C LEU A 130 18.78 -8.82 -10.01
N SER A 131 18.37 -9.96 -10.57
CA SER A 131 18.50 -10.25 -12.02
C SER A 131 17.41 -9.60 -12.88
N GLY A 132 16.48 -8.81 -12.28
CA GLY A 132 15.43 -8.06 -12.97
C GLY A 132 14.08 -8.78 -13.07
N GLU A 133 13.91 -9.88 -12.36
CA GLU A 133 12.61 -10.56 -12.32
C GLU A 133 11.67 -9.86 -11.32
N GLU A 134 10.34 -10.04 -11.50
CA GLU A 134 9.32 -9.54 -10.59
C GLU A 134 8.92 -10.61 -9.57
N MET A 135 8.74 -10.21 -8.30
CA MET A 135 8.37 -11.08 -7.19
C MET A 135 7.09 -11.91 -7.45
N GLY A 136 6.06 -11.28 -8.01
CA GLY A 136 4.78 -11.95 -8.24
C GLY A 136 4.89 -13.14 -9.20
N PRO A 137 5.41 -12.94 -10.43
CA PRO A 137 5.66 -14.03 -11.39
C PRO A 137 6.63 -15.09 -10.87
N VAL A 138 7.73 -14.70 -10.23
CA VAL A 138 8.73 -15.64 -9.68
C VAL A 138 8.11 -16.58 -8.65
N LEU A 139 7.43 -16.03 -7.67
CA LEU A 139 6.75 -16.84 -6.64
C LEU A 139 5.63 -17.68 -7.23
N GLY A 140 4.83 -17.11 -8.14
CA GLY A 140 3.77 -17.85 -8.82
C GLY A 140 4.29 -19.08 -9.55
N LYS A 141 5.41 -18.95 -10.25
CA LYS A 141 6.09 -20.06 -10.94
C LYS A 141 6.69 -21.06 -9.95
N HIS A 142 7.40 -20.59 -8.94
CA HIS A 142 8.07 -21.46 -7.96
C HIS A 142 7.07 -22.31 -7.14
N LEU A 143 5.92 -21.73 -6.80
CA LEU A 143 4.88 -22.38 -5.98
C LEU A 143 3.75 -23.01 -6.82
N ASN A 144 3.88 -22.95 -8.16
CA ASN A 144 2.84 -23.39 -9.07
C ASN A 144 1.43 -22.77 -8.77
N ASP A 145 1.44 -21.51 -8.30
CA ASP A 145 0.24 -20.72 -8.00
C ASP A 145 0.37 -19.29 -8.58
N PRO A 146 -0.08 -19.08 -9.84
CA PRO A 146 0.04 -17.78 -10.51
C PRO A 146 -0.77 -16.66 -9.84
N ASP A 147 -1.74 -17.01 -9.00
CA ASP A 147 -2.59 -16.07 -8.29
C ASP A 147 -2.11 -15.75 -6.86
N LEU A 148 -0.95 -16.24 -6.45
CA LEU A 148 -0.40 -16.04 -5.10
C LEU A 148 -0.43 -14.57 -4.66
N ARG A 149 -0.12 -13.63 -5.57
CA ARG A 149 -0.17 -12.18 -5.31
C ARG A 149 -1.57 -11.65 -5.00
N LYS A 150 -2.63 -12.40 -5.36
CA LYS A 150 -4.04 -12.09 -5.05
C LYS A 150 -4.55 -12.81 -3.81
N LYS A 151 -3.69 -13.60 -3.16
CA LYS A 151 -3.98 -14.41 -1.98
C LYS A 151 -3.04 -14.01 -0.83
N ALA A 152 -2.34 -14.99 -0.28
CA ALA A 152 -1.44 -14.82 0.86
C ALA A 152 -0.20 -13.94 0.57
N GLY A 153 0.24 -13.89 -0.70
CA GLY A 153 1.45 -13.18 -1.09
C GLY A 153 2.72 -13.83 -0.53
N MET A 154 3.84 -13.11 -0.65
CA MET A 154 5.13 -13.60 -0.16
C MET A 154 5.16 -13.75 1.35
N ILE A 155 4.61 -12.80 2.10
CA ILE A 155 4.57 -12.86 3.56
C ILE A 155 3.82 -14.10 4.06
N GLY A 156 2.69 -14.44 3.43
CA GLY A 156 1.94 -15.65 3.76
C GLY A 156 2.73 -16.92 3.46
N PHE A 157 3.44 -16.96 2.34
CA PHE A 157 4.32 -18.08 2.01
C PHE A 157 5.44 -18.23 3.04
N LEU A 158 6.17 -17.17 3.35
CA LEU A 158 7.31 -17.21 4.28
C LEU A 158 6.92 -17.50 5.74
N THR A 159 5.70 -17.17 6.12
CA THR A 159 5.19 -17.36 7.49
C THR A 159 4.24 -18.56 7.62
N ASN A 160 4.13 -19.38 6.58
CA ASN A 160 3.17 -20.48 6.55
C ASN A 160 1.73 -20.02 6.88
N ASN A 161 1.33 -18.87 6.36
CA ASN A 161 0.04 -18.20 6.60
C ASN A 161 -0.21 -17.78 8.06
N PHE A 162 0.82 -17.64 8.88
CA PHE A 162 0.68 -17.03 10.20
C PHE A 162 0.19 -15.59 10.12
N THR A 163 0.59 -14.91 9.04
CA THR A 163 0.02 -13.65 8.56
C THR A 163 -0.06 -13.69 7.03
N ASN A 164 -0.77 -12.77 6.41
CA ASN A 164 -0.94 -12.74 4.97
C ASN A 164 -0.88 -11.30 4.42
N ARG A 165 -0.90 -11.18 3.11
CA ARG A 165 -0.77 -9.88 2.44
C ARG A 165 -1.95 -8.93 2.71
N THR A 166 -3.14 -9.44 2.99
CA THR A 166 -4.29 -8.62 3.37
C THR A 166 -4.05 -7.98 4.73
N ASP A 167 -3.60 -8.77 5.72
CA ASP A 167 -3.29 -8.30 7.08
C ASP A 167 -2.17 -7.25 7.05
N GLU A 168 -1.13 -7.48 6.22
CA GLU A 168 -0.01 -6.55 6.05
C GLU A 168 -0.50 -5.19 5.52
N TYR A 169 -1.29 -5.17 4.44
CA TYR A 169 -1.86 -3.94 3.91
C TYR A 169 -2.94 -3.32 4.81
N GLU A 170 -3.73 -4.12 5.52
CA GLU A 170 -4.72 -3.64 6.50
C GLU A 170 -4.03 -2.80 7.58
N ASN A 171 -2.94 -3.31 8.16
CA ASN A 171 -2.22 -2.62 9.22
C ASN A 171 -1.72 -1.24 8.77
N ILE A 172 -1.08 -1.14 7.61
CA ILE A 172 -0.58 0.15 7.13
C ILE A 172 -1.71 1.08 6.68
N ALA A 173 -2.79 0.54 6.11
CA ALA A 173 -3.97 1.32 5.78
C ALA A 173 -4.62 1.92 7.04
N LYS A 174 -4.73 1.14 8.12
CA LYS A 174 -5.23 1.63 9.43
C LYS A 174 -4.43 2.82 9.94
N VAL A 175 -3.09 2.75 9.86
CA VAL A 175 -2.24 3.86 10.34
C VAL A 175 -2.41 5.09 9.46
N ALA A 176 -2.31 4.98 8.14
CA ALA A 176 -2.45 6.11 7.23
C ALA A 176 -3.84 6.79 7.34
N ILE A 177 -4.90 5.97 7.39
CA ILE A 177 -6.28 6.45 7.56
C ILE A 177 -6.49 7.03 8.96
N GLY A 178 -5.91 6.42 10.00
CA GLY A 178 -6.01 6.89 11.38
C GLY A 178 -5.37 8.27 11.58
N LEU A 179 -4.21 8.51 10.97
CA LEU A 179 -3.55 9.81 10.96
C LEU A 179 -4.44 10.89 10.33
N TRP A 180 -5.04 10.60 9.17
CA TRP A 180 -6.03 11.47 8.56
C TRP A 180 -7.26 11.65 9.46
N TYR A 181 -7.79 10.57 10.05
CA TYR A 181 -9.02 10.61 10.85
C TYR A 181 -8.87 11.48 12.08
N LYS A 182 -7.71 11.49 12.74
CA LYS A 182 -7.42 12.39 13.85
C LYS A 182 -7.54 13.85 13.41
N VAL A 183 -6.86 14.24 12.34
CA VAL A 183 -6.91 15.60 11.76
C VAL A 183 -8.34 15.99 11.35
N TYR A 184 -9.04 15.09 10.66
CA TYR A 184 -10.41 15.29 10.21
C TYR A 184 -11.38 15.48 11.38
N LYS A 185 -11.32 14.63 12.42
CA LYS A 185 -12.22 14.67 13.57
C LYS A 185 -11.98 15.86 14.47
N GLU A 186 -10.74 16.22 14.69
CA GLU A 186 -10.34 17.30 15.59
C GLU A 186 -10.32 18.67 14.89
N ASN A 187 -10.52 18.70 13.57
CA ASN A 187 -10.42 19.90 12.72
C ASN A 187 -9.14 20.71 12.98
N ILE A 188 -8.02 19.99 13.20
CA ILE A 188 -6.71 20.57 13.46
C ILE A 188 -5.90 20.70 12.16
N ASN A 189 -5.00 21.69 12.13
CA ASN A 189 -4.01 21.74 11.07
C ASN A 189 -2.94 20.65 11.33
N PRO A 190 -2.65 19.75 10.37
CA PRO A 190 -1.66 18.68 10.55
C PRO A 190 -0.25 19.18 10.83
N ASP A 191 0.07 20.43 10.44
CA ASP A 191 1.35 21.08 10.70
C ASP A 191 1.37 21.86 12.03
N CYS A 192 0.22 21.92 12.73
CA CYS A 192 0.08 22.56 14.04
C CYS A 192 -0.15 21.51 15.12
N ASP A 193 0.81 21.41 15.99
CA ASP A 193 0.74 20.91 17.38
C ASP A 193 -0.07 19.62 17.62
N LEU A 194 0.56 18.48 17.36
CA LEU A 194 0.08 17.17 17.83
C LEU A 194 0.22 17.01 19.38
N THR A 195 0.59 18.07 20.09
CA THR A 195 0.93 18.06 21.52
C THR A 195 -0.19 18.54 22.44
N LYS A 196 -1.41 18.70 21.93
CA LYS A 196 -2.58 18.99 22.78
C LYS A 196 -3.42 17.76 23.08
#